data_e93ae0c1b96adc4a1469739d482f8702
#
_entry.id   e93ae0c1b96adc4a1469739d482f8702
#
_cell.length_a   1.000
_cell.length_b   1.000
_cell.length_c   1.000
_cell.angle_alpha   90.00
_cell.angle_beta   90.00
_cell.angle_gamma   90.00
#
_symmetry.space_group_name_H-M   'P 1'
#
loop_
_entity.id
_entity.type
_entity.pdbx_description
1 polymer ?
#
loop_
_entity_poly.entity_id
_entity_poly.type
_entity_poly.pdbx_seq_one_letter_code
_entity_poly.pdbx_strand_id
1 'polypeptide(L)'
;MSQPVRQTVPRQPRKLSYDLAVTEHRWTVPERFNIAADVCDKHPREKLAMVHEHFSGAVREVSWGELQDLSNKFANVLCSLGVARGDRVAVVLPPTPETAAMFFATWKLGALLLSMSVLYGDEGIRHRLSDAAPRVLVTDAANAARFGKDATSKLVIDETSVEDVSRDFDAVDTLADDPAQLYYTSGTTGLAKGIIHAHRYILAHEEFRYCHDIQDGERFHGMGEWAWAAGICPLLGPWRLGAVQYVYQREGGFDPHKQLDFLSRHEITNVFATPTAIRSMMSIADARTRYPQRFRIVCSAGEPLN
;
A
#
# COMPACT_ATOMS: atom_id res chain seq x y z
N MET A 1 -19.10 14.10 -23.67
CA MET A 1 -19.44 12.74 -24.20
C MET A 1 -18.38 11.80 -23.70
N SER A 2 -18.66 11.07 -22.60
CA SER A 2 -17.75 10.09 -22.03
C SER A 2 -17.69 8.87 -22.94
N GLN A 3 -16.48 8.48 -23.35
CA GLN A 3 -16.28 7.22 -24.07
C GLN A 3 -16.69 6.05 -23.16
N PRO A 4 -17.36 5.03 -23.69
CA PRO A 4 -17.72 3.86 -22.91
C PRO A 4 -16.44 3.14 -22.45
N VAL A 5 -16.32 2.95 -21.13
CA VAL A 5 -15.30 2.09 -20.53
C VAL A 5 -15.42 0.73 -21.20
N ARG A 6 -14.37 0.30 -21.93
CA ARG A 6 -14.31 -1.04 -22.53
C ARG A 6 -14.49 -2.06 -21.41
N GLN A 7 -15.58 -2.79 -21.43
CA GLN A 7 -15.79 -3.96 -20.58
C GLN A 7 -14.68 -4.97 -20.86
N THR A 8 -13.65 -4.99 -20.00
CA THR A 8 -12.65 -6.06 -20.07
C THR A 8 -13.28 -7.31 -19.48
N VAL A 9 -13.57 -8.28 -20.35
CA VAL A 9 -13.98 -9.62 -19.91
C VAL A 9 -12.87 -10.16 -19.01
N PRO A 10 -13.17 -10.65 -17.79
CA PRO A 10 -12.17 -11.25 -16.92
C PRO A 10 -11.42 -12.35 -17.66
N ARG A 11 -10.11 -12.22 -17.80
CA ARG A 11 -9.31 -13.27 -18.44
C ARG A 11 -9.29 -14.50 -17.53
N GLN A 12 -9.39 -15.69 -18.13
CA GLN A 12 -9.25 -16.94 -17.39
C GLN A 12 -7.87 -16.99 -16.70
N PRO A 13 -7.78 -17.55 -15.46
CA PRO A 13 -6.50 -17.77 -14.81
C PRO A 13 -5.57 -18.57 -15.71
N ARG A 14 -4.28 -18.22 -15.72
CA ARG A 14 -3.28 -19.01 -16.43
C ARG A 14 -3.16 -20.39 -15.78
N LYS A 15 -3.30 -21.45 -16.57
CA LYS A 15 -3.03 -22.81 -16.08
C LYS A 15 -1.52 -23.04 -16.02
N LEU A 16 -0.90 -22.64 -14.92
CA LEU A 16 0.49 -22.98 -14.64
C LEU A 16 0.51 -24.33 -13.91
N SER A 17 1.18 -25.35 -14.46
CA SER A 17 1.38 -26.57 -13.69
C SER A 17 2.41 -26.30 -12.58
N TYR A 18 2.27 -26.99 -11.45
CA TYR A 18 3.23 -26.89 -10.33
C TYR A 18 4.66 -27.19 -10.80
N ASP A 19 4.84 -28.26 -11.55
CA ASP A 19 6.16 -28.68 -12.05
C ASP A 19 6.81 -27.62 -12.94
N LEU A 20 6.02 -26.98 -13.82
CA LEU A 20 6.49 -25.90 -14.68
C LEU A 20 6.88 -24.67 -13.83
N ALA A 21 6.04 -24.28 -12.87
CA ALA A 21 6.34 -23.16 -11.98
C ALA A 21 7.64 -23.38 -11.20
N VAL A 22 7.83 -24.58 -10.64
CA VAL A 22 9.05 -24.93 -9.87
C VAL A 22 10.30 -24.98 -10.78
N THR A 23 10.17 -25.48 -12.01
CA THR A 23 11.32 -25.59 -12.92
C THR A 23 11.71 -24.26 -13.55
N GLU A 24 10.76 -23.36 -13.80
CA GLU A 24 11.01 -22.08 -14.44
C GLU A 24 11.36 -20.97 -13.44
N HIS A 25 10.88 -21.07 -12.20
CA HIS A 25 11.14 -20.04 -11.20
C HIS A 25 12.63 -19.94 -10.86
N ARG A 26 13.15 -18.72 -10.92
CA ARG A 26 14.52 -18.38 -10.48
C ARG A 26 14.45 -17.10 -9.66
N TRP A 27 15.04 -17.17 -8.48
CA TRP A 27 15.28 -15.99 -7.67
C TRP A 27 16.39 -15.15 -8.31
N THR A 28 16.03 -13.95 -8.74
CA THR A 28 17.00 -12.98 -9.23
C THR A 28 16.93 -11.76 -8.34
N VAL A 29 17.95 -11.58 -7.52
CA VAL A 29 18.09 -10.40 -6.66
C VAL A 29 19.22 -9.56 -7.25
N PRO A 30 18.95 -8.38 -7.81
CA PRO A 30 19.98 -7.48 -8.30
C PRO A 30 20.81 -6.94 -7.12
N GLU A 31 22.04 -6.54 -7.36
CA GLU A 31 22.88 -5.90 -6.34
C GLU A 31 22.27 -4.57 -5.87
N ARG A 32 21.73 -3.81 -6.81
CA ARG A 32 21.06 -2.52 -6.57
C ARG A 32 19.58 -2.63 -6.87
N PHE A 33 18.79 -2.15 -5.93
CA PHE A 33 17.35 -2.22 -6.02
C PHE A 33 16.69 -1.18 -5.12
N ASN A 34 15.79 -0.38 -5.67
CA ASN A 34 14.95 0.56 -4.92
C ASN A 34 13.47 0.22 -5.14
N ILE A 35 12.72 0.06 -4.05
CA ILE A 35 11.29 -0.30 -4.12
C ILE A 35 10.51 0.73 -4.93
N ALA A 36 10.73 2.04 -4.72
CA ALA A 36 9.99 3.08 -5.42
C ALA A 36 10.28 3.05 -6.93
N ALA A 37 11.53 2.85 -7.32
CA ALA A 37 11.89 2.73 -8.73
C ALA A 37 11.23 1.52 -9.40
N ASP A 38 11.21 0.36 -8.71
CA ASP A 38 10.63 -0.89 -9.28
C ASP A 38 9.10 -0.92 -9.21
N VAL A 39 8.47 -0.29 -8.24
CA VAL A 39 7.00 -0.37 -8.08
C VAL A 39 6.28 0.85 -8.66
N CYS A 40 6.90 2.02 -8.68
CA CYS A 40 6.27 3.26 -9.11
C CYS A 40 6.89 3.81 -10.42
N ASP A 41 8.19 4.12 -10.41
CA ASP A 41 8.80 4.96 -11.46
C ASP A 41 8.95 4.24 -12.81
N LYS A 42 9.00 2.91 -12.82
CA LYS A 42 9.08 2.13 -14.06
C LYS A 42 7.81 2.16 -14.92
N HIS A 43 6.67 2.56 -14.34
CA HIS A 43 5.39 2.50 -15.06
C HIS A 43 5.20 3.70 -15.99
N PRO A 44 4.53 3.48 -17.16
CA PRO A 44 4.14 4.58 -18.05
C PRO A 44 3.23 5.56 -17.32
N ARG A 45 3.56 6.85 -17.43
CA ARG A 45 2.93 7.94 -16.66
C ARG A 45 1.43 8.07 -16.88
N GLU A 46 0.98 7.78 -18.11
CA GLU A 46 -0.42 7.91 -18.55
C GLU A 46 -1.32 6.76 -18.08
N LYS A 47 -0.75 5.64 -17.62
CA LYS A 47 -1.55 4.51 -17.14
C LYS A 47 -2.15 4.81 -15.76
N LEU A 48 -3.36 4.28 -15.55
CA LEU A 48 -4.06 4.34 -14.26
C LEU A 48 -3.31 3.46 -13.24
N ALA A 49 -3.01 4.04 -12.10
CA ALA A 49 -2.36 3.36 -10.97
C ALA A 49 -3.35 3.01 -9.87
N MET A 50 -4.26 3.93 -9.55
CA MET A 50 -5.16 3.78 -8.41
C MET A 50 -6.53 4.39 -8.71
N VAL A 51 -7.58 3.75 -8.19
CA VAL A 51 -8.91 4.33 -8.00
C VAL A 51 -9.14 4.40 -6.50
N HIS A 52 -9.22 5.60 -5.96
CA HIS A 52 -9.46 5.85 -4.54
C HIS A 52 -10.89 6.31 -4.33
N GLU A 53 -11.62 5.63 -3.44
CA GLU A 53 -12.94 6.03 -3.00
C GLU A 53 -12.91 6.42 -1.52
N HIS A 54 -13.26 7.66 -1.23
CA HIS A 54 -13.43 8.17 0.11
C HIS A 54 -14.78 7.70 0.69
N PHE A 55 -14.89 7.56 2.00
CA PHE A 55 -16.13 7.12 2.69
C PHE A 55 -17.36 8.01 2.40
N SER A 56 -17.14 9.25 1.96
CA SER A 56 -18.22 10.15 1.51
C SER A 56 -18.79 9.79 0.13
N GLY A 57 -18.20 8.82 -0.57
CA GLY A 57 -18.53 8.43 -1.93
C GLY A 57 -17.79 9.19 -3.02
N ALA A 58 -16.90 10.13 -2.68
CA ALA A 58 -16.04 10.79 -3.66
C ALA A 58 -15.01 9.80 -4.22
N VAL A 59 -14.92 9.72 -5.55
CA VAL A 59 -13.99 8.82 -6.26
C VAL A 59 -12.96 9.65 -7.01
N ARG A 60 -11.69 9.28 -6.89
CA ARG A 60 -10.56 9.88 -7.62
C ARG A 60 -9.78 8.78 -8.35
N GLU A 61 -9.57 8.97 -9.63
CA GLU A 61 -8.62 8.21 -10.43
C GLU A 61 -7.26 8.88 -10.37
N VAL A 62 -6.20 8.08 -10.21
CA VAL A 62 -4.82 8.56 -10.08
C VAL A 62 -3.95 7.80 -11.04
N SER A 63 -3.27 8.52 -11.93
CA SER A 63 -2.30 7.96 -12.87
C SER A 63 -0.95 7.67 -12.18
N TRP A 64 -0.13 6.85 -12.83
CA TRP A 64 1.25 6.67 -12.38
C TRP A 64 2.02 7.99 -12.42
N GLY A 65 1.78 8.84 -13.42
CA GLY A 65 2.42 10.16 -13.50
C GLY A 65 2.11 11.05 -12.32
N GLU A 66 0.85 11.05 -11.84
CA GLU A 66 0.46 11.81 -10.64
C GLU A 66 1.14 11.25 -9.37
N LEU A 67 1.23 9.92 -9.20
CA LEU A 67 1.94 9.31 -8.07
C LEU A 67 3.45 9.58 -8.12
N GLN A 68 4.06 9.51 -9.31
CA GLN A 68 5.48 9.83 -9.51
C GLN A 68 5.77 11.27 -9.13
N ASP A 69 4.99 12.22 -9.67
CA ASP A 69 5.16 13.66 -9.39
C ASP A 69 4.95 13.96 -7.90
N LEU A 70 3.90 13.42 -7.30
CA LEU A 70 3.59 13.64 -5.89
C LEU A 70 4.66 13.03 -4.98
N SER A 71 5.14 11.83 -5.27
CA SER A 71 6.21 11.20 -4.51
C SER A 71 7.54 11.93 -4.63
N ASN A 72 7.85 12.52 -5.79
CA ASN A 72 9.02 13.35 -5.98
C ASN A 72 8.94 14.65 -5.17
N LYS A 73 7.77 15.30 -5.17
CA LYS A 73 7.52 16.49 -4.34
C LYS A 73 7.68 16.19 -2.86
N PHE A 74 7.09 15.08 -2.38
CA PHE A 74 7.27 14.66 -0.99
C PHE A 74 8.72 14.28 -0.66
N ALA A 75 9.46 13.68 -1.58
CA ALA A 75 10.88 13.42 -1.38
C ALA A 75 11.67 14.71 -1.18
N ASN A 76 11.41 15.74 -1.98
CA ASN A 76 12.02 17.06 -1.82
C ASN A 76 11.63 17.72 -0.49
N VAL A 77 10.38 17.60 -0.03
CA VAL A 77 9.94 18.08 1.28
C VAL A 77 10.67 17.34 2.40
N LEU A 78 10.76 16.03 2.35
CA LEU A 78 11.49 15.23 3.36
C LEU A 78 12.98 15.59 3.38
N CYS A 79 13.60 15.81 2.22
CA CYS A 79 14.98 16.34 2.13
C CYS A 79 15.13 17.67 2.86
N SER A 80 14.20 18.62 2.65
CA SER A 80 14.23 19.93 3.31
C SER A 80 14.09 19.85 4.83
N LEU A 81 13.44 18.78 5.33
CA LEU A 81 13.34 18.45 6.75
C LEU A 81 14.56 17.66 7.27
N GLY A 82 15.58 17.47 6.44
CA GLY A 82 16.84 16.82 6.78
C GLY A 82 16.76 15.29 6.83
N VAL A 83 15.79 14.67 6.14
CA VAL A 83 15.77 13.20 5.97
C VAL A 83 16.85 12.79 4.99
N ALA A 84 17.66 11.82 5.38
CA ALA A 84 18.72 11.24 4.58
C ALA A 84 18.59 9.71 4.52
N ARG A 85 19.42 9.07 3.66
CA ARG A 85 19.50 7.60 3.56
C ARG A 85 19.75 6.98 4.94
N GLY A 86 18.95 5.97 5.28
CA GLY A 86 19.02 5.26 6.56
C GLY A 86 18.21 5.90 7.70
N ASP A 87 17.70 7.11 7.52
CA ASP A 87 16.77 7.71 8.49
C ASP A 87 15.42 6.96 8.48
N ARG A 88 14.67 7.08 9.58
CA ARG A 88 13.31 6.54 9.70
C ARG A 88 12.30 7.66 9.49
N VAL A 89 11.31 7.39 8.64
CA VAL A 89 10.13 8.22 8.42
C VAL A 89 8.91 7.47 8.93
N ALA A 90 8.28 7.97 9.97
CA ALA A 90 7.04 7.42 10.50
C ALA A 90 5.85 8.04 9.76
N VAL A 91 4.92 7.21 9.31
CA VAL A 91 3.73 7.66 8.57
C VAL A 91 2.48 7.13 9.27
N VAL A 92 1.64 8.05 9.76
CA VAL A 92 0.35 7.76 10.41
C VAL A 92 -0.74 8.44 9.61
N LEU A 93 -1.18 7.78 8.56
CA LEU A 93 -2.15 8.28 7.59
C LEU A 93 -3.14 7.19 7.19
N PRO A 94 -4.36 7.54 6.80
CA PRO A 94 -5.29 6.60 6.18
C PRO A 94 -4.77 6.17 4.78
N PRO A 95 -5.30 5.06 4.21
CA PRO A 95 -4.91 4.59 2.89
C PRO A 95 -5.42 5.52 1.78
N THR A 96 -4.59 6.47 1.36
CA THR A 96 -4.88 7.46 0.31
C THR A 96 -3.76 7.52 -0.73
N PRO A 97 -3.97 8.18 -1.90
CA PRO A 97 -2.90 8.41 -2.87
C PRO A 97 -1.70 9.15 -2.27
N GLU A 98 -1.96 10.10 -1.38
CA GLU A 98 -0.93 10.88 -0.68
C GLU A 98 -0.09 9.99 0.24
N THR A 99 -0.71 9.05 0.92
CA THR A 99 -0.02 8.04 1.76
C THR A 99 0.89 7.14 0.93
N ALA A 100 0.39 6.66 -0.21
CA ALA A 100 1.19 5.85 -1.13
C ALA A 100 2.37 6.65 -1.70
N ALA A 101 2.14 7.90 -2.11
CA ALA A 101 3.19 8.79 -2.59
C ALA A 101 4.25 9.08 -1.50
N MET A 102 3.85 9.23 -0.24
CA MET A 102 4.76 9.39 0.90
C MET A 102 5.61 8.13 1.14
N PHE A 103 5.05 6.93 0.96
CA PHE A 103 5.80 5.69 1.01
C PHE A 103 6.88 5.66 -0.06
N PHE A 104 6.52 5.96 -1.31
CA PHE A 104 7.50 6.03 -2.40
C PHE A 104 8.55 7.12 -2.15
N ALA A 105 8.16 8.30 -1.66
CA ALA A 105 9.09 9.37 -1.31
C ALA A 105 10.15 8.89 -0.30
N THR A 106 9.71 8.18 0.74
CA THR A 106 10.60 7.61 1.76
C THR A 106 11.62 6.65 1.15
N TRP A 107 11.17 5.72 0.29
CA TRP A 107 12.07 4.76 -0.36
C TRP A 107 12.95 5.40 -1.43
N LYS A 108 12.48 6.45 -2.14
CA LYS A 108 13.31 7.23 -3.07
C LYS A 108 14.52 7.84 -2.38
N LEU A 109 14.38 8.24 -1.12
CA LEU A 109 15.48 8.76 -0.31
C LEU A 109 16.41 7.68 0.24
N GLY A 110 16.09 6.38 0.09
CA GLY A 110 16.76 5.30 0.78
C GLY A 110 16.53 5.34 2.29
N ALA A 111 15.44 5.95 2.73
CA ALA A 111 15.03 5.99 4.14
C ALA A 111 14.13 4.78 4.46
N LEU A 112 14.01 4.46 5.76
CA LEU A 112 13.17 3.37 6.27
C LEU A 112 11.76 3.89 6.52
N LEU A 113 10.78 3.25 5.91
CA LEU A 113 9.37 3.53 6.17
C LEU A 113 8.90 2.80 7.43
N LEU A 114 8.37 3.55 8.41
CA LEU A 114 7.57 3.04 9.51
C LEU A 114 6.11 3.43 9.27
N SER A 115 5.34 2.56 8.64
CA SER A 115 3.91 2.77 8.46
C SER A 115 3.12 2.33 9.70
N MET A 116 2.23 3.19 10.17
CA MET A 116 1.38 2.95 11.34
C MET A 116 -0.09 3.24 11.03
N SER A 117 -0.99 2.43 11.56
CA SER A 117 -2.43 2.65 11.41
C SER A 117 -2.92 3.83 12.26
N VAL A 118 -3.81 4.64 11.70
CA VAL A 118 -4.55 5.67 12.45
C VAL A 118 -5.42 5.07 13.56
N LEU A 119 -5.72 3.77 13.48
CA LEU A 119 -6.52 3.03 14.46
C LEU A 119 -5.71 2.56 15.68
N TYR A 120 -4.38 2.72 15.68
CA TYR A 120 -3.58 2.37 16.87
C TYR A 120 -3.91 3.30 18.03
N GLY A 121 -3.97 2.72 19.24
CA GLY A 121 -4.04 3.51 20.47
C GLY A 121 -2.76 4.34 20.68
N ASP A 122 -2.88 5.47 21.38
CA ASP A 122 -1.79 6.43 21.55
C ASP A 122 -0.57 5.85 22.26
N GLU A 123 -0.75 4.90 23.18
CA GLU A 123 0.36 4.19 23.83
C GLU A 123 1.15 3.34 22.83
N GLY A 124 0.44 2.62 21.96
CA GLY A 124 1.05 1.81 20.92
C GLY A 124 1.83 2.64 19.90
N ILE A 125 1.34 3.83 19.57
CA ILE A 125 2.06 4.78 18.70
C ILE A 125 3.29 5.35 19.43
N ARG A 126 3.13 5.83 20.66
CA ARG A 126 4.25 6.39 21.44
C ARG A 126 5.40 5.40 21.62
N HIS A 127 5.08 4.14 21.91
CA HIS A 127 6.10 3.10 22.02
C HIS A 127 6.90 2.97 20.72
N ARG A 128 6.23 2.86 19.56
CA ARG A 128 6.89 2.71 18.25
C ARG A 128 7.72 3.93 17.87
N LEU A 129 7.21 5.13 18.14
CA LEU A 129 7.95 6.37 17.89
C LEU A 129 9.19 6.47 18.78
N SER A 130 9.08 6.10 20.07
CA SER A 130 10.21 6.12 21.00
C SER A 130 11.29 5.11 20.62
N ASP A 131 10.89 3.90 20.20
CA ASP A 131 11.81 2.82 19.84
C ASP A 131 12.48 3.08 18.48
N ALA A 132 11.70 3.45 17.44
CA ALA A 132 12.22 3.73 16.11
C ALA A 132 12.95 5.06 16.00
N ALA A 133 12.69 6.03 16.88
CA ALA A 133 13.22 7.39 16.85
C ALA A 133 13.24 7.99 15.41
N PRO A 134 12.09 8.17 14.76
CA PRO A 134 12.04 8.64 13.38
C PRO A 134 12.53 10.08 13.26
N ARG A 135 13.16 10.40 12.13
CA ARG A 135 13.59 11.77 11.82
C ARG A 135 12.38 12.70 11.59
N VAL A 136 11.35 12.17 10.94
CA VAL A 136 10.10 12.88 10.64
C VAL A 136 8.91 11.97 10.94
N LEU A 137 7.88 12.54 11.56
CA LEU A 137 6.54 11.96 11.67
C LEU A 137 5.62 12.65 10.68
N VAL A 138 5.06 11.90 9.76
CA VAL A 138 4.07 12.36 8.78
C VAL A 138 2.68 11.96 9.26
N THR A 139 1.76 12.91 9.28
CA THR A 139 0.38 12.71 9.70
C THR A 139 -0.56 13.68 8.98
N ASP A 140 -1.85 13.57 9.21
CA ASP A 140 -2.89 14.51 8.77
C ASP A 140 -3.33 15.43 9.92
N ALA A 141 -4.10 16.47 9.59
CA ALA A 141 -4.62 17.43 10.57
C ALA A 141 -5.53 16.76 11.61
N ALA A 142 -6.30 15.74 11.21
CA ALA A 142 -7.21 15.02 12.10
C ALA A 142 -6.47 14.24 13.21
N ASN A 143 -5.29 13.73 12.92
CA ASN A 143 -4.46 12.96 13.84
C ASN A 143 -3.36 13.80 14.51
N ALA A 144 -3.05 14.99 14.01
CA ALA A 144 -1.91 15.80 14.45
C ALA A 144 -1.93 16.13 15.95
N ALA A 145 -3.12 16.28 16.53
CA ALA A 145 -3.29 16.58 17.97
C ALA A 145 -2.89 15.41 18.89
N ARG A 146 -2.87 14.17 18.38
CA ARG A 146 -2.47 12.96 19.13
C ARG A 146 -0.97 12.93 19.43
N PHE A 147 -0.20 13.70 18.68
CA PHE A 147 1.25 13.75 18.77
C PHE A 147 1.66 15.05 19.44
N GLY A 148 2.23 14.97 20.66
CA GLY A 148 2.74 16.12 21.39
C GLY A 148 3.81 16.90 20.61
N LYS A 149 4.34 17.97 21.23
CA LYS A 149 5.40 18.80 20.63
C LYS A 149 6.79 18.17 20.76
N ASP A 150 6.88 16.99 21.35
CA ASP A 150 8.14 16.45 21.83
C ASP A 150 8.84 15.62 20.74
N ALA A 151 9.98 16.06 20.35
CA ALA A 151 11.16 15.36 19.83
C ALA A 151 11.25 14.99 18.34
N THR A 152 10.20 14.92 17.56
CA THR A 152 10.28 14.57 16.13
C THR A 152 9.74 15.70 15.26
N SER A 153 10.44 16.06 14.19
CA SER A 153 9.88 16.96 13.18
C SER A 153 8.57 16.40 12.67
N LYS A 154 7.48 17.16 12.75
CA LYS A 154 6.16 16.72 12.33
C LYS A 154 5.79 17.40 11.02
N LEU A 155 5.38 16.59 10.04
CA LEU A 155 4.83 17.02 8.76
C LEU A 155 3.33 16.71 8.73
N VAL A 156 2.50 17.75 8.68
CA VAL A 156 1.05 17.61 8.53
C VAL A 156 0.73 17.82 7.06
N ILE A 157 0.36 16.75 6.34
CA ILE A 157 0.28 16.79 4.87
C ILE A 157 -0.84 17.69 4.34
N ASP A 158 -1.96 17.80 5.09
CA ASP A 158 -3.12 18.64 4.69
C ASP A 158 -2.81 20.14 4.84
N GLU A 159 -1.83 20.49 5.68
CA GLU A 159 -1.40 21.86 5.96
C GLU A 159 -0.17 22.25 5.14
N THR A 160 0.42 21.29 4.41
CA THR A 160 1.65 21.49 3.66
C THR A 160 1.34 21.61 2.18
N SER A 161 1.44 22.84 1.64
CA SER A 161 1.35 23.03 0.20
C SER A 161 2.60 22.44 -0.48
N VAL A 162 2.36 21.60 -1.50
CA VAL A 162 3.40 21.06 -2.38
C VAL A 162 3.29 21.57 -3.81
N GLU A 163 2.47 22.60 -4.05
CA GLU A 163 2.24 23.13 -5.41
C GLU A 163 3.53 23.62 -6.06
N ASP A 164 4.30 24.41 -5.32
CA ASP A 164 5.56 25.02 -5.79
C ASP A 164 6.80 24.15 -5.55
N VAL A 165 6.61 22.94 -4.99
CA VAL A 165 7.73 22.00 -4.76
C VAL A 165 8.10 21.33 -6.07
N SER A 166 9.41 21.25 -6.38
CA SER A 166 9.90 20.56 -7.57
C SER A 166 9.40 19.11 -7.61
N ARG A 167 8.99 18.67 -8.80
CA ARG A 167 8.70 17.28 -9.13
C ARG A 167 9.89 16.52 -9.71
N ASP A 168 11.05 17.18 -9.79
CA ASP A 168 12.27 16.55 -10.24
C ASP A 168 12.98 15.95 -9.03
N PHE A 169 13.08 14.64 -9.02
CA PHE A 169 13.79 13.87 -7.99
C PHE A 169 14.20 12.51 -8.54
N ASP A 170 15.49 12.21 -8.44
CA ASP A 170 16.01 10.89 -8.78
C ASP A 170 16.11 10.02 -7.53
N ALA A 171 15.55 8.81 -7.59
CA ALA A 171 15.65 7.87 -6.49
C ALA A 171 17.11 7.53 -6.18
N VAL A 172 17.47 7.53 -4.90
CA VAL A 172 18.80 7.16 -4.44
C VAL A 172 19.11 5.72 -4.88
N ASP A 173 20.32 5.53 -5.37
CA ASP A 173 20.81 4.21 -5.78
C ASP A 173 21.11 3.34 -4.54
N THR A 174 20.09 2.61 -4.08
CA THR A 174 20.16 1.74 -2.91
C THR A 174 20.66 0.34 -3.27
N LEU A 175 21.38 -0.31 -2.34
CA LEU A 175 21.61 -1.76 -2.43
C LEU A 175 20.31 -2.51 -2.15
N ALA A 176 20.19 -3.70 -2.72
CA ALA A 176 19.04 -4.58 -2.44
C ALA A 176 18.93 -4.95 -0.95
N ASP A 177 20.05 -4.98 -0.24
CA ASP A 177 20.14 -5.27 1.20
C ASP A 177 20.01 -4.05 2.10
N ASP A 178 19.90 -2.83 1.56
CA ASP A 178 19.68 -1.66 2.38
C ASP A 178 18.32 -1.75 3.09
N PRO A 179 18.25 -1.33 4.37
CA PRO A 179 17.00 -1.26 5.11
C PRO A 179 15.98 -0.34 4.43
N ALA A 180 14.73 -0.79 4.29
CA ALA A 180 13.68 -0.05 3.61
C ALA A 180 12.38 0.05 4.40
N GLN A 181 12.03 -0.99 5.15
CA GLN A 181 10.75 -1.10 5.83
C GLN A 181 10.94 -1.56 7.27
N LEU A 182 10.22 -0.90 8.20
CA LEU A 182 10.15 -1.28 9.60
C LEU A 182 8.72 -1.68 9.95
N TYR A 183 8.52 -2.94 10.34
CA TYR A 183 7.25 -3.45 10.86
C TYR A 183 7.35 -3.71 12.36
N TYR A 184 6.26 -3.51 13.07
CA TYR A 184 6.15 -3.90 14.48
C TYR A 184 5.22 -5.10 14.64
N THR A 185 5.74 -6.16 15.24
CA THR A 185 4.93 -7.35 15.57
C THR A 185 4.53 -7.32 17.03
N SER A 186 3.34 -7.86 17.33
CA SER A 186 2.95 -8.14 18.71
C SER A 186 3.88 -9.21 19.26
N GLY A 187 4.78 -8.83 20.18
CA GLY A 187 5.60 -9.78 20.88
C GLY A 187 4.73 -10.71 21.76
N THR A 188 5.08 -12.00 21.84
CA THR A 188 4.38 -12.97 22.69
C THR A 188 4.54 -12.69 24.19
N THR A 189 5.47 -11.82 24.58
CA THR A 189 5.86 -11.57 25.97
C THR A 189 6.19 -10.10 26.28
N GLY A 190 5.48 -9.12 25.69
CA GLY A 190 5.78 -7.71 26.00
C GLY A 190 5.41 -6.72 24.89
N LEU A 191 6.13 -5.61 24.87
CA LEU A 191 5.94 -4.54 23.90
C LEU A 191 6.25 -5.03 22.46
N ALA A 192 5.58 -4.44 21.48
CA ALA A 192 5.81 -4.74 20.07
C ALA A 192 7.28 -4.49 19.69
N LYS A 193 7.85 -5.40 18.88
CA LYS A 193 9.24 -5.35 18.42
C LYS A 193 9.34 -4.96 16.97
N GLY A 194 10.27 -4.06 16.64
CA GLY A 194 10.57 -3.64 15.28
C GLY A 194 11.34 -4.72 14.51
N ILE A 195 10.88 -5.04 13.30
CA ILE A 195 11.54 -5.94 12.36
C ILE A 195 11.86 -5.15 11.10
N ILE A 196 13.14 -5.15 10.71
CA ILE A 196 13.62 -4.43 9.54
C ILE A 196 13.63 -5.37 8.34
N HIS A 197 13.07 -4.88 7.22
CA HIS A 197 13.14 -5.51 5.92
C HIS A 197 13.97 -4.66 4.95
N ALA A 198 14.80 -5.31 4.14
CA ALA A 198 15.59 -4.67 3.11
C ALA A 198 14.74 -4.35 1.86
N HIS A 199 15.24 -3.49 0.97
CA HIS A 199 14.53 -3.16 -0.29
C HIS A 199 14.12 -4.41 -1.08
N ARG A 200 14.97 -5.44 -1.13
CA ARG A 200 14.70 -6.70 -1.87
C ARG A 200 13.51 -7.50 -1.36
N TYR A 201 12.94 -7.20 -0.17
CA TYR A 201 11.86 -8.03 0.39
C TYR A 201 10.66 -8.14 -0.55
N ILE A 202 10.35 -7.08 -1.32
CA ILE A 202 9.23 -7.09 -2.26
C ILE A 202 9.43 -8.09 -3.42
N LEU A 203 10.67 -8.44 -3.73
CA LEU A 203 10.98 -9.45 -4.76
C LEU A 203 10.53 -10.86 -4.34
N ALA A 204 10.39 -11.10 -3.03
CA ALA A 204 9.94 -12.39 -2.50
C ALA A 204 8.41 -12.57 -2.57
N HIS A 205 7.66 -11.51 -2.87
CA HIS A 205 6.19 -11.55 -2.95
C HIS A 205 5.71 -12.06 -4.32
N GLU A 206 6.11 -13.29 -4.67
CA GLU A 206 5.74 -13.96 -5.92
C GLU A 206 4.32 -14.58 -5.86
N GLU A 207 3.64 -14.55 -4.70
CA GLU A 207 2.23 -14.93 -4.58
C GLU A 207 1.33 -14.09 -5.49
N PHE A 208 1.69 -12.85 -5.77
CA PHE A 208 0.92 -12.00 -6.70
C PHE A 208 1.07 -12.46 -8.15
N ARG A 209 2.20 -13.10 -8.50
CA ARG A 209 2.40 -13.71 -9.80
C ARG A 209 1.76 -15.09 -9.91
N TYR A 210 1.93 -15.94 -8.89
CA TYR A 210 1.57 -17.35 -8.97
C TYR A 210 0.17 -17.66 -8.40
N CYS A 211 -0.22 -17.04 -7.28
CA CYS A 211 -1.51 -17.28 -6.65
C CYS A 211 -2.58 -16.31 -7.16
N HIS A 212 -2.27 -15.02 -7.19
CA HIS A 212 -3.16 -14.00 -7.70
C HIS A 212 -3.18 -13.92 -9.23
N ASP A 213 -2.15 -14.44 -9.91
CA ASP A 213 -2.00 -14.36 -11.38
C ASP A 213 -2.30 -12.96 -11.91
N ILE A 214 -1.71 -11.95 -11.26
CA ILE A 214 -1.93 -10.54 -11.59
C ILE A 214 -1.62 -10.28 -13.06
N GLN A 215 -2.51 -9.56 -13.72
CA GLN A 215 -2.39 -9.13 -15.10
C GLN A 215 -2.32 -7.60 -15.18
N ASP A 216 -1.62 -7.08 -16.20
CA ASP A 216 -1.53 -5.63 -16.44
C ASP A 216 -2.93 -5.00 -16.56
N GLY A 217 -3.18 -3.95 -15.82
CA GLY A 217 -4.47 -3.25 -15.77
C GLY A 217 -5.57 -3.98 -14.98
N GLU A 218 -5.26 -5.08 -14.26
CA GLU A 218 -6.25 -5.80 -13.47
C GLU A 218 -6.76 -4.96 -12.29
N ARG A 219 -8.06 -5.05 -12.01
CA ARG A 219 -8.71 -4.37 -10.88
C ARG A 219 -8.48 -5.15 -9.60
N PHE A 220 -7.53 -4.70 -8.81
CA PHE A 220 -7.12 -5.36 -7.57
C PHE A 220 -7.58 -4.57 -6.33
N HIS A 221 -8.04 -5.28 -5.30
CA HIS A 221 -8.33 -4.71 -4.00
C HIS A 221 -7.72 -5.55 -2.87
N GLY A 222 -6.91 -4.91 -2.02
CA GLY A 222 -6.39 -5.49 -0.78
C GLY A 222 -7.12 -4.92 0.44
N MET A 223 -7.73 -5.78 1.26
CA MET A 223 -8.53 -5.35 2.43
C MET A 223 -7.69 -5.06 3.68
N GLY A 224 -6.35 -5.18 3.61
CA GLY A 224 -5.45 -4.97 4.74
C GLY A 224 -5.13 -3.50 4.98
N GLU A 225 -4.92 -3.15 6.25
CA GLU A 225 -4.35 -1.84 6.63
C GLU A 225 -2.88 -1.76 6.22
N TRP A 226 -2.47 -0.64 5.65
CA TRP A 226 -1.09 -0.44 5.15
C TRP A 226 -0.03 -0.31 6.25
N ALA A 227 -0.43 -0.40 7.50
CA ALA A 227 0.47 -0.52 8.66
C ALA A 227 1.04 -1.94 8.85
N TRP A 228 0.51 -2.94 8.14
CA TRP A 228 0.86 -4.35 8.26
C TRP A 228 1.40 -4.90 6.94
N ALA A 229 2.21 -5.93 7.01
CA ALA A 229 2.66 -6.65 5.82
C ALA A 229 1.48 -7.12 4.96
N ALA A 230 0.41 -7.62 5.60
CA ALA A 230 -0.84 -8.03 4.93
C ALA A 230 -1.62 -6.87 4.26
N GLY A 231 -1.18 -5.64 4.41
CA GLY A 231 -1.73 -4.46 3.70
C GLY A 231 -0.75 -3.87 2.69
N ILE A 232 0.52 -3.67 3.08
CA ILE A 232 1.54 -3.11 2.16
C ILE A 232 1.91 -4.10 1.05
N CYS A 233 2.03 -5.41 1.33
CA CYS A 233 2.38 -6.36 0.28
C CYS A 233 1.29 -6.47 -0.80
N PRO A 234 -0.04 -6.54 -0.45
CA PRO A 234 -1.12 -6.42 -1.42
C PRO A 234 -1.23 -5.06 -2.11
N LEU A 235 -0.60 -4.01 -1.60
CA LEU A 235 -0.46 -2.74 -2.30
C LEU A 235 0.65 -2.82 -3.35
N LEU A 236 1.85 -3.20 -2.94
CA LEU A 236 3.05 -3.11 -3.76
C LEU A 236 3.17 -4.25 -4.79
N GLY A 237 2.84 -5.47 -4.41
CA GLY A 237 3.01 -6.65 -5.28
C GLY A 237 2.18 -6.58 -6.57
N PRO A 238 0.86 -6.30 -6.50
CA PRO A 238 0.04 -6.09 -7.69
C PRO A 238 0.48 -4.89 -8.52
N TRP A 239 0.83 -3.77 -7.89
CA TRP A 239 1.38 -2.60 -8.60
C TRP A 239 2.67 -2.92 -9.34
N ARG A 240 3.56 -3.69 -8.72
CA ARG A 240 4.79 -4.15 -9.35
C ARG A 240 4.52 -4.91 -10.66
N LEU A 241 3.36 -5.57 -10.77
CA LEU A 241 2.92 -6.36 -11.92
C LEU A 241 1.95 -5.61 -12.86
N GLY A 242 1.67 -4.32 -12.59
CA GLY A 242 0.86 -3.46 -13.45
C GLY A 242 -0.64 -3.46 -13.18
N ALA A 243 -1.10 -4.00 -12.04
CA ALA A 243 -2.50 -3.90 -11.65
C ALA A 243 -2.89 -2.45 -11.29
N VAL A 244 -4.17 -2.17 -11.36
CA VAL A 244 -4.77 -0.95 -10.81
C VAL A 244 -5.26 -1.23 -9.40
N GLN A 245 -4.76 -0.49 -8.42
CA GLN A 245 -5.23 -0.59 -7.03
C GLN A 245 -6.56 0.13 -6.86
N TYR A 246 -7.57 -0.57 -6.36
CA TYR A 246 -8.83 0.00 -5.94
C TYR A 246 -8.82 0.11 -4.42
N VAL A 247 -8.84 1.33 -3.91
CA VAL A 247 -8.65 1.61 -2.48
C VAL A 247 -9.93 2.26 -1.93
N TYR A 248 -10.50 1.63 -0.90
CA TYR A 248 -11.63 2.17 -0.16
C TYR A 248 -11.15 2.76 1.17
N GLN A 249 -11.18 4.09 1.29
CA GLN A 249 -10.91 4.79 2.54
C GLN A 249 -12.16 4.72 3.43
N ARG A 250 -12.11 3.88 4.44
CA ARG A 250 -13.22 3.64 5.37
C ARG A 250 -13.29 4.73 6.43
N GLU A 251 -14.49 4.99 6.89
CA GLU A 251 -14.74 5.69 8.14
C GLU A 251 -15.01 4.66 9.24
N GLY A 252 -14.19 4.65 10.29
CA GLY A 252 -14.35 3.72 11.40
C GLY A 252 -14.01 2.25 11.09
N GLY A 253 -14.74 1.32 11.71
CA GLY A 253 -14.51 -0.11 11.62
C GLY A 253 -14.91 -0.73 10.27
N PHE A 254 -14.63 -2.03 10.11
CA PHE A 254 -15.00 -2.78 8.90
C PHE A 254 -16.52 -2.95 8.80
N ASP A 255 -17.13 -2.46 7.72
CA ASP A 255 -18.54 -2.64 7.38
C ASP A 255 -18.64 -3.57 6.16
N PRO A 256 -19.15 -4.81 6.32
CA PRO A 256 -19.22 -5.77 5.23
C PRO A 256 -20.19 -5.38 4.12
N HIS A 257 -21.24 -4.59 4.41
CA HIS A 257 -22.16 -4.09 3.38
C HIS A 257 -21.50 -3.07 2.48
N LYS A 258 -20.82 -2.07 3.07
CA LYS A 258 -20.07 -1.05 2.32
C LYS A 258 -18.94 -1.69 1.52
N GLN A 259 -18.28 -2.70 2.11
CA GLN A 259 -17.20 -3.42 1.42
C GLN A 259 -17.70 -4.17 0.19
N LEU A 260 -18.79 -4.95 0.32
CA LEU A 260 -19.38 -5.68 -0.82
C LEU A 260 -19.92 -4.74 -1.90
N ASP A 261 -20.52 -3.62 -1.50
CA ASP A 261 -21.00 -2.60 -2.43
C ASP A 261 -19.84 -1.99 -3.23
N PHE A 262 -18.75 -1.60 -2.56
CA PHE A 262 -17.53 -1.12 -3.21
C PHE A 262 -16.99 -2.13 -4.23
N LEU A 263 -16.82 -3.40 -3.82
CA LEU A 263 -16.32 -4.45 -4.71
C LEU A 263 -17.20 -4.66 -5.93
N SER A 264 -18.52 -4.61 -5.74
CA SER A 264 -19.51 -4.76 -6.80
C SER A 264 -19.51 -3.59 -7.79
N ARG A 265 -19.61 -2.37 -7.29
CA ARG A 265 -19.66 -1.15 -8.13
C ARG A 265 -18.41 -0.94 -8.95
N HIS A 266 -17.26 -1.24 -8.38
CA HIS A 266 -15.98 -1.14 -9.07
C HIS A 266 -15.62 -2.38 -9.89
N GLU A 267 -16.49 -3.40 -9.93
CA GLU A 267 -16.28 -4.66 -10.67
C GLU A 267 -14.89 -5.27 -10.41
N ILE A 268 -14.52 -5.36 -9.14
CA ILE A 268 -13.20 -5.89 -8.74
C ILE A 268 -13.06 -7.33 -9.18
N THR A 269 -11.92 -7.65 -9.79
CA THR A 269 -11.66 -8.99 -10.35
C THR A 269 -10.69 -9.82 -9.50
N ASN A 270 -9.86 -9.16 -8.70
CA ASN A 270 -8.84 -9.84 -7.90
C ASN A 270 -8.77 -9.22 -6.50
N VAL A 271 -8.85 -10.06 -5.47
CA VAL A 271 -8.99 -9.63 -4.08
C VAL A 271 -8.01 -10.37 -3.19
N PHE A 272 -7.37 -9.63 -2.30
CA PHE A 272 -6.76 -10.17 -1.08
C PHE A 272 -7.61 -9.78 0.12
N ALA A 273 -8.07 -10.77 0.89
CA ALA A 273 -8.88 -10.54 2.09
C ALA A 273 -8.48 -11.47 3.24
N THR A 274 -8.57 -10.97 4.48
CA THR A 274 -8.41 -11.84 5.64
C THR A 274 -9.61 -12.76 5.83
N PRO A 275 -9.46 -13.95 6.39
CA PRO A 275 -10.58 -14.84 6.70
C PRO A 275 -11.69 -14.18 7.53
N THR A 276 -11.33 -13.33 8.50
CA THR A 276 -12.31 -12.56 9.28
C THR A 276 -13.15 -11.63 8.40
N ALA A 277 -12.55 -10.92 7.45
CA ALA A 277 -13.31 -10.07 6.51
C ALA A 277 -14.25 -10.92 5.62
N ILE A 278 -13.76 -12.06 5.12
CA ILE A 278 -14.56 -12.98 4.30
C ILE A 278 -15.76 -13.48 5.11
N ARG A 279 -15.55 -14.01 6.35
CA ARG A 279 -16.63 -14.49 7.20
C ARG A 279 -17.68 -13.41 7.48
N SER A 280 -17.22 -12.18 7.73
CA SER A 280 -18.11 -11.03 7.96
C SER A 280 -18.98 -10.74 6.74
N MET A 281 -18.42 -10.77 5.55
CA MET A 281 -19.18 -10.59 4.29
C MET A 281 -20.12 -11.76 4.00
N MET A 282 -19.72 -13.00 4.32
CA MET A 282 -20.55 -14.20 4.15
C MET A 282 -21.76 -14.24 5.09
N SER A 283 -21.72 -13.52 6.22
CA SER A 283 -22.86 -13.45 7.14
C SER A 283 -24.04 -12.62 6.62
N ILE A 284 -23.86 -11.90 5.52
CA ILE A 284 -24.93 -11.08 4.94
C ILE A 284 -25.87 -11.98 4.15
N ALA A 285 -27.13 -11.99 4.55
CA ALA A 285 -28.18 -12.66 3.78
C ALA A 285 -28.30 -12.02 2.39
N ASP A 286 -28.49 -12.84 1.37
CA ASP A 286 -28.67 -12.41 -0.03
C ASP A 286 -27.51 -11.57 -0.61
N ALA A 287 -26.31 -11.66 -0.01
CA ALA A 287 -25.13 -10.90 -0.44
C ALA A 287 -24.88 -11.02 -1.96
N ARG A 288 -24.99 -12.23 -2.49
CA ARG A 288 -24.77 -12.52 -3.93
C ARG A 288 -25.74 -11.78 -4.84
N THR A 289 -27.00 -11.62 -4.42
CA THR A 289 -28.03 -10.93 -5.21
C THR A 289 -27.93 -9.42 -5.06
N ARG A 290 -27.67 -8.95 -3.83
CA ARG A 290 -27.58 -7.52 -3.53
C ARG A 290 -26.30 -6.88 -4.04
N TYR A 291 -25.20 -7.62 -4.01
CA TYR A 291 -23.87 -7.16 -4.41
C TYR A 291 -23.24 -8.15 -5.39
N PRO A 292 -23.65 -8.19 -6.66
CA PRO A 292 -23.09 -9.11 -7.64
C PRO A 292 -21.59 -8.90 -7.81
N GLN A 293 -20.80 -9.95 -7.67
CA GLN A 293 -19.34 -9.91 -7.73
C GLN A 293 -18.82 -10.52 -9.03
N ARG A 294 -17.66 -10.03 -9.49
CA ARG A 294 -16.98 -10.49 -10.71
C ARG A 294 -15.57 -11.01 -10.42
N PHE A 295 -15.38 -11.62 -9.28
CA PHE A 295 -14.05 -12.11 -8.91
C PHE A 295 -13.54 -13.17 -9.88
N ARG A 296 -12.33 -12.95 -10.36
CA ARG A 296 -11.54 -13.94 -11.06
C ARG A 296 -10.74 -14.77 -10.04
N ILE A 297 -10.13 -14.09 -9.06
CA ILE A 297 -9.35 -14.70 -7.99
C ILE A 297 -9.65 -14.00 -6.66
N VAL A 298 -9.75 -14.82 -5.63
CA VAL A 298 -9.76 -14.37 -4.23
C VAL A 298 -8.71 -15.17 -3.48
N CYS A 299 -7.71 -14.48 -2.92
CA CYS A 299 -6.73 -15.08 -2.04
C CYS A 299 -6.96 -14.63 -0.60
N SER A 300 -6.64 -15.50 0.34
CA SER A 300 -6.81 -15.24 1.76
C SER A 300 -5.62 -15.75 2.55
N ALA A 301 -5.17 -14.95 3.52
CA ALA A 301 -4.10 -15.31 4.44
C ALA A 301 -4.22 -14.57 5.78
N GLY A 302 -3.35 -14.93 6.73
CA GLY A 302 -3.25 -14.28 8.04
C GLY A 302 -3.94 -15.06 9.16
N GLU A 303 -4.94 -15.89 8.85
CA GLU A 303 -5.69 -16.73 9.79
C GLU A 303 -6.13 -18.03 9.09
N PRO A 304 -6.49 -19.09 9.82
CA PRO A 304 -7.15 -20.26 9.22
C PRO A 304 -8.48 -19.87 8.58
N LEU A 305 -8.70 -20.30 7.34
CA LEU A 305 -9.98 -20.19 6.64
C LEU A 305 -10.75 -21.50 6.86
N ASN A 306 -11.58 -21.53 7.91
CA ASN A 306 -12.40 -22.70 8.28
C ASN A 306 -13.82 -22.54 7.74
#